data_2e7e20a6fa74efc96b68ce51d2cae63a
#
_entry.id   2e7e20a6fa74efc96b68ce51d2cae63a
#
_cell.length_a   1.000
_cell.length_b   1.000
_cell.length_c   1.000
_cell.angle_alpha   90.00
_cell.angle_beta   90.00
_cell.angle_gamma   90.00
#
_symmetry.space_group_name_H-M   'P 1'
#
loop_
_entity.id
_entity.type
_entity.pdbx_description
1 polymer ?
#
loop_
_entity_poly.entity_id
_entity_poly.type
_entity_poly.pdbx_seq_one_letter_code
_entity_poly.pdbx_strand_id
1 'polypeptide(L)'
;MKKVAIIGTQGVPACYGGFESLVENIIGENCSPDIEYTVYCSGKDMTKTKHLTTYKGAKLKYVNIHANGMQSIPYDIVSMMRSIWGYDVIMVLGTSGCSFLPIFRLFNRKRLVINIDGLEHRREKWGKLARWVLRTSEAIAVRYADVVVADNKGIQDYVKETYGKDAALIAYGGDHAIRNIDEAKQLEVLKKYNVERGNYAITVCRIEPENNCHQTLEAFAKSDKRLIFIGNWEHSNYGKELKEKYSSVPNISIVDPVYDLDKIGRASCRERV
;
A
#
# COMPACT_ATOMS: atom_id res chain seq x y z
N MET A 1 19.31 -12.71 -17.51
CA MET A 1 18.54 -11.62 -16.85
C MET A 1 17.07 -11.95 -16.96
N LYS A 2 16.35 -12.11 -15.84
CA LYS A 2 14.91 -12.40 -15.81
C LYS A 2 14.12 -11.10 -15.81
N LYS A 3 13.10 -11.02 -16.64
CA LYS A 3 12.23 -9.84 -16.76
C LYS A 3 10.97 -10.02 -15.92
N VAL A 4 10.74 -9.10 -14.99
CA VAL A 4 9.61 -9.13 -14.05
C VAL A 4 8.70 -7.94 -14.33
N ALA A 5 7.40 -8.19 -14.60
CA ALA A 5 6.39 -7.17 -14.65
C ALA A 5 5.69 -7.06 -13.29
N ILE A 6 5.54 -5.84 -12.75
CA ILE A 6 4.79 -5.54 -11.53
C ILE A 6 3.53 -4.77 -11.89
N ILE A 7 2.37 -5.28 -11.45
CA ILE A 7 1.02 -4.79 -11.78
C ILE A 7 0.23 -4.64 -10.48
N GLY A 8 -0.78 -3.75 -10.44
CA GLY A 8 -1.68 -3.61 -9.29
C GLY A 8 -1.25 -2.53 -8.29
N THR A 9 -0.50 -1.55 -8.73
CA THR A 9 -0.09 -0.38 -7.95
C THR A 9 -0.38 0.90 -8.72
N GLN A 10 -0.52 2.04 -8.06
CA GLN A 10 -0.58 3.33 -8.78
C GLN A 10 0.71 3.62 -9.52
N GLY A 11 1.83 3.15 -9.02
CA GLY A 11 3.15 3.31 -9.61
C GLY A 11 4.20 3.83 -8.64
N VAL A 12 5.37 4.11 -9.19
CA VAL A 12 6.52 4.68 -8.47
C VAL A 12 6.98 5.96 -9.16
N PRO A 13 7.52 6.95 -8.43
CA PRO A 13 7.81 7.03 -6.96
C PRO A 13 6.56 6.86 -6.09
N ALA A 14 6.71 6.26 -4.90
CA ALA A 14 5.61 6.00 -4.00
C ALA A 14 4.96 7.30 -3.51
N CYS A 15 3.63 7.42 -3.68
CA CYS A 15 2.88 8.63 -3.32
C CYS A 15 1.52 8.35 -2.66
N TYR A 16 1.13 7.07 -2.46
CA TYR A 16 -0.23 6.77 -2.00
C TYR A 16 -0.31 5.71 -0.89
N GLY A 17 0.15 4.48 -1.12
CA GLY A 17 -0.17 3.36 -0.25
C GLY A 17 0.95 2.36 -0.02
N GLY A 18 0.60 1.24 0.62
CA GLY A 18 1.55 0.19 0.97
C GLY A 18 2.18 -0.50 -0.23
N PHE A 19 1.42 -0.73 -1.30
CA PHE A 19 1.96 -1.36 -2.50
C PHE A 19 2.98 -0.50 -3.23
N GLU A 20 2.76 0.81 -3.29
CA GLU A 20 3.72 1.75 -3.87
C GLU A 20 5.04 1.73 -3.10
N SER A 21 4.97 1.76 -1.76
CA SER A 21 6.14 1.65 -0.88
C SER A 21 6.83 0.30 -1.02
N LEU A 22 6.07 -0.80 -1.08
CA LEU A 22 6.62 -2.14 -1.32
C LEU A 22 7.40 -2.20 -2.64
N VAL A 23 6.78 -1.74 -3.73
CA VAL A 23 7.41 -1.75 -5.06
C VAL A 23 8.66 -0.87 -5.08
N GLU A 24 8.59 0.31 -4.49
CA GLU A 24 9.74 1.22 -4.42
C GLU A 24 10.92 0.61 -3.67
N ASN A 25 10.67 -0.15 -2.59
CA ASN A 25 11.72 -0.87 -1.86
C ASN A 25 12.23 -2.07 -2.67
N ILE A 26 11.36 -2.87 -3.29
CA ILE A 26 11.79 -4.01 -4.13
C ILE A 26 12.73 -3.55 -5.25
N ILE A 27 12.40 -2.48 -5.96
CA ILE A 27 13.24 -1.99 -7.06
C ILE A 27 14.47 -1.24 -6.56
N GLY A 28 14.39 -0.55 -5.41
CA GLY A 28 15.47 0.23 -4.82
C GLY A 28 16.55 -0.65 -4.17
N GLU A 29 16.15 -1.75 -3.56
CA GLU A 29 17.03 -2.72 -2.89
C GLU A 29 17.33 -3.94 -3.79
N ASN A 30 17.15 -3.80 -5.10
CA ASN A 30 17.42 -4.89 -6.04
C ASN A 30 18.90 -5.26 -6.04
N CYS A 31 19.24 -6.24 -5.23
CA CYS A 31 20.61 -6.76 -5.10
C CYS A 31 21.01 -7.73 -6.22
N SER A 32 20.10 -8.09 -7.12
CA SER A 32 20.37 -9.06 -8.19
C SER A 32 20.49 -8.37 -9.54
N PRO A 33 21.68 -8.35 -10.15
CA PRO A 33 21.87 -7.82 -11.50
C PRO A 33 21.12 -8.64 -12.56
N ASP A 34 20.66 -9.85 -12.21
CA ASP A 34 19.96 -10.77 -13.11
C ASP A 34 18.45 -10.50 -13.22
N ILE A 35 17.92 -9.48 -12.53
CA ILE A 35 16.50 -9.14 -12.55
C ILE A 35 16.30 -7.74 -13.13
N GLU A 36 15.49 -7.65 -14.18
CA GLU A 36 15.00 -6.40 -14.77
C GLU A 36 13.52 -6.21 -14.41
N TYR A 37 13.21 -5.15 -13.68
CA TYR A 37 11.84 -4.81 -13.34
C TYR A 37 11.19 -3.86 -14.34
N THR A 38 9.91 -4.08 -14.60
CA THR A 38 9.02 -3.13 -15.27
C THR A 38 7.81 -2.92 -14.39
N VAL A 39 7.55 -1.68 -13.99
CA VAL A 39 6.38 -1.30 -13.17
C VAL A 39 5.32 -0.68 -14.06
N TYR A 40 4.10 -1.21 -14.00
CA TYR A 40 2.94 -0.59 -14.63
C TYR A 40 2.38 0.49 -13.70
N CYS A 41 2.27 1.71 -14.22
CA CYS A 41 1.88 2.90 -13.48
C CYS A 41 0.58 3.48 -14.05
N SER A 42 -0.27 4.04 -13.17
CA SER A 42 -1.44 4.78 -13.60
C SER A 42 -1.06 6.14 -14.18
N GLY A 43 -1.33 6.34 -15.46
CA GLY A 43 -1.07 7.62 -16.12
C GLY A 43 -2.03 8.75 -15.67
N LYS A 44 -3.13 8.41 -15.00
CA LYS A 44 -4.06 9.39 -14.42
C LYS A 44 -3.70 9.79 -13.01
N ASP A 45 -3.18 8.85 -12.20
CA ASP A 45 -2.84 9.12 -10.80
C ASP A 45 -1.41 9.68 -10.67
N MET A 46 -0.49 9.25 -11.54
CA MET A 46 0.92 9.62 -11.57
C MET A 46 1.23 10.82 -12.49
N THR A 47 0.37 11.82 -12.51
CA THR A 47 0.46 12.96 -13.47
C THR A 47 1.78 13.72 -13.39
N LYS A 48 2.31 13.93 -12.16
CA LYS A 48 3.56 14.66 -11.92
C LYS A 48 4.81 13.92 -12.42
N THR A 49 4.76 12.60 -12.46
CA THR A 49 5.91 11.73 -12.75
C THR A 49 5.74 10.95 -14.07
N LYS A 50 4.65 11.16 -14.79
CA LYS A 50 4.34 10.47 -16.05
C LYS A 50 5.40 10.62 -17.15
N HIS A 51 6.27 11.62 -17.04
CA HIS A 51 7.39 11.83 -17.96
C HIS A 51 8.57 10.88 -17.71
N LEU A 52 8.62 10.22 -16.54
CA LEU A 52 9.68 9.28 -16.22
C LEU A 52 9.49 7.98 -17.01
N THR A 53 10.52 7.54 -17.70
CA THR A 53 10.57 6.23 -18.37
C THR A 53 11.23 5.16 -17.51
N THR A 54 12.03 5.59 -16.53
CA THR A 54 12.75 4.74 -15.60
C THR A 54 12.76 5.36 -14.21
N TYR A 55 12.81 4.52 -13.17
CA TYR A 55 12.97 4.94 -11.78
C TYR A 55 13.69 3.85 -10.98
N LYS A 56 14.74 4.18 -10.22
CA LYS A 56 15.58 3.23 -9.46
C LYS A 56 15.94 1.97 -10.26
N GLY A 57 16.30 2.14 -11.54
CA GLY A 57 16.67 1.02 -12.43
C GLY A 57 15.51 0.25 -13.05
N ALA A 58 14.29 0.42 -12.58
CA ALA A 58 13.10 -0.20 -13.17
C ALA A 58 12.55 0.62 -14.35
N LYS A 59 12.04 -0.07 -15.38
CA LYS A 59 11.30 0.55 -16.49
C LYS A 59 9.87 0.89 -16.04
N LEU A 60 9.33 2.03 -16.47
CA LEU A 60 7.95 2.44 -16.17
C LEU A 60 7.09 2.38 -17.43
N LYS A 61 5.91 1.76 -17.31
CA LYS A 61 4.90 1.72 -18.38
C LYS A 61 3.58 2.28 -17.87
N TYR A 62 3.03 3.27 -18.58
CA TYR A 62 1.81 3.96 -18.13
C TYR A 62 0.56 3.44 -18.82
N VAL A 63 -0.47 3.20 -18.00
CA VAL A 63 -1.84 2.90 -18.41
C VAL A 63 -2.72 4.08 -18.02
N ASN A 64 -3.41 4.70 -18.97
CA ASN A 64 -4.18 5.92 -18.73
C ASN A 64 -5.56 5.65 -18.12
N ILE A 65 -5.58 4.92 -17.01
CA ILE A 65 -6.75 4.54 -16.21
C ILE A 65 -6.38 4.75 -14.75
N HIS A 66 -7.32 5.11 -13.88
CA HIS A 66 -7.08 5.20 -12.44
C HIS A 66 -6.84 3.80 -11.83
N ALA A 67 -5.84 3.70 -10.96
CA ALA A 67 -5.51 2.44 -10.29
C ALA A 67 -6.34 2.18 -9.03
N ASN A 68 -7.23 3.09 -8.65
CA ASN A 68 -8.05 3.00 -7.43
C ASN A 68 -9.54 2.89 -7.71
N GLY A 69 -10.26 2.38 -6.71
CA GLY A 69 -11.72 2.23 -6.75
C GLY A 69 -12.16 1.24 -7.82
N MET A 70 -13.30 1.49 -8.46
CA MET A 70 -13.83 0.60 -9.49
C MET A 70 -12.98 0.55 -10.76
N GLN A 71 -12.18 1.58 -11.01
CA GLN A 71 -11.29 1.64 -12.18
C GLN A 71 -10.03 0.78 -12.01
N SER A 72 -9.72 0.29 -10.81
CA SER A 72 -8.62 -0.65 -10.59
C SER A 72 -8.79 -1.93 -11.42
N ILE A 73 -10.03 -2.41 -11.57
CA ILE A 73 -10.32 -3.62 -12.35
C ILE A 73 -9.87 -3.48 -13.83
N PRO A 74 -10.39 -2.53 -14.62
CA PRO A 74 -9.93 -2.33 -16.00
C PRO A 74 -8.45 -1.91 -16.09
N TYR A 75 -7.92 -1.19 -15.09
CA TYR A 75 -6.51 -0.85 -15.02
C TYR A 75 -5.62 -2.11 -14.95
N ASP A 76 -5.93 -3.02 -14.03
CA ASP A 76 -5.19 -4.26 -13.85
C ASP A 76 -5.32 -5.17 -15.09
N ILE A 77 -6.52 -5.29 -15.67
CA ILE A 77 -6.76 -6.09 -16.88
C ILE A 77 -5.91 -5.57 -18.05
N VAL A 78 -5.93 -4.26 -18.30
CA VAL A 78 -5.11 -3.67 -19.40
C VAL A 78 -3.63 -3.83 -19.12
N SER A 79 -3.19 -3.70 -17.86
CA SER A 79 -1.80 -3.93 -17.47
C SER A 79 -1.38 -5.38 -17.70
N MET A 80 -2.23 -6.35 -17.34
CA MET A 80 -2.01 -7.77 -17.62
C MET A 80 -1.97 -8.05 -19.13
N MET A 81 -2.90 -7.51 -19.91
CA MET A 81 -2.89 -7.67 -21.37
C MET A 81 -1.58 -7.18 -21.99
N ARG A 82 -1.07 -6.04 -21.56
CA ARG A 82 0.20 -5.47 -22.03
C ARG A 82 1.43 -6.23 -21.54
N SER A 83 1.28 -7.10 -20.55
CA SER A 83 2.35 -7.94 -19.98
C SER A 83 2.33 -9.38 -20.47
N ILE A 84 1.43 -9.75 -21.40
CA ILE A 84 1.32 -11.13 -21.91
C ILE A 84 2.66 -11.60 -22.51
N TRP A 85 3.39 -10.72 -23.19
CA TRP A 85 4.67 -11.05 -23.80
C TRP A 85 5.82 -10.21 -23.23
N GLY A 86 7.01 -10.77 -23.30
CA GLY A 86 8.24 -10.05 -22.99
C GLY A 86 8.69 -10.13 -21.51
N TYR A 87 8.01 -10.93 -20.69
CA TYR A 87 8.35 -11.13 -19.27
C TYR A 87 8.46 -12.61 -18.93
N ASP A 88 9.27 -12.93 -17.93
CA ASP A 88 9.45 -14.28 -17.37
C ASP A 88 8.61 -14.51 -16.13
N VAL A 89 8.34 -13.43 -15.38
CA VAL A 89 7.52 -13.43 -14.18
C VAL A 89 6.54 -12.25 -14.24
N ILE A 90 5.29 -12.51 -13.87
CA ILE A 90 4.27 -11.49 -13.69
C ILE A 90 3.93 -11.46 -12.19
N MET A 91 4.14 -10.32 -11.56
CA MET A 91 3.79 -10.08 -10.17
C MET A 91 2.56 -9.14 -10.12
N VAL A 92 1.49 -9.63 -9.51
CA VAL A 92 0.24 -8.87 -9.37
C VAL A 92 0.03 -8.56 -7.89
N LEU A 93 -0.15 -7.30 -7.58
CA LEU A 93 -0.41 -6.78 -6.24
C LEU A 93 -1.91 -6.50 -6.09
N GLY A 94 -2.54 -7.23 -5.18
CA GLY A 94 -4.00 -7.23 -5.06
C GLY A 94 -4.69 -8.17 -6.03
N THR A 95 -6.01 -8.26 -5.93
CA THR A 95 -6.81 -9.25 -6.66
C THR A 95 -7.88 -8.62 -7.56
N SER A 96 -7.92 -7.29 -7.69
CA SER A 96 -9.00 -6.55 -8.34
C SER A 96 -9.27 -7.00 -9.79
N GLY A 97 -8.22 -7.11 -10.61
CA GLY A 97 -8.31 -7.50 -12.01
C GLY A 97 -8.16 -9.00 -12.28
N CYS A 98 -8.01 -9.82 -11.24
CA CYS A 98 -7.67 -11.25 -11.40
C CYS A 98 -8.79 -12.10 -12.04
N SER A 99 -10.01 -11.58 -12.14
CA SER A 99 -11.06 -12.20 -12.95
C SER A 99 -10.67 -12.44 -14.40
N PHE A 100 -9.69 -11.71 -14.94
CA PHE A 100 -9.14 -11.89 -16.29
C PHE A 100 -8.14 -13.04 -16.39
N LEU A 101 -7.63 -13.59 -15.31
CA LEU A 101 -6.57 -14.61 -15.32
C LEU A 101 -6.88 -15.88 -16.12
N PRO A 102 -8.12 -16.41 -16.17
CA PRO A 102 -8.43 -17.55 -17.03
C PRO A 102 -8.09 -17.28 -18.50
N ILE A 103 -8.43 -16.09 -19.00
CA ILE A 103 -8.11 -15.67 -20.37
C ILE A 103 -6.61 -15.40 -20.51
N PHE A 104 -6.02 -14.69 -19.55
CA PHE A 104 -4.59 -14.41 -19.53
C PHE A 104 -3.75 -15.68 -19.65
N ARG A 105 -4.11 -16.75 -18.93
CA ARG A 105 -3.41 -18.03 -18.93
C ARG A 105 -3.48 -18.80 -20.24
N LEU A 106 -4.42 -18.49 -21.11
CA LEU A 106 -4.45 -19.08 -22.47
C LEU A 106 -3.26 -18.59 -23.31
N PHE A 107 -2.80 -17.36 -23.06
CA PHE A 107 -1.74 -16.72 -23.83
C PHE A 107 -0.40 -16.65 -23.08
N ASN A 108 -0.41 -16.75 -21.75
CA ASN A 108 0.79 -16.63 -20.91
C ASN A 108 0.87 -17.75 -19.88
N ARG A 109 1.89 -18.60 -20.02
CA ARG A 109 2.21 -19.69 -19.08
C ARG A 109 3.44 -19.39 -18.20
N LYS A 110 3.91 -18.14 -18.20
CA LYS A 110 5.02 -17.71 -17.36
C LYS A 110 4.63 -17.69 -15.88
N ARG A 111 5.62 -17.60 -15.01
CA ARG A 111 5.40 -17.65 -13.57
C ARG A 111 4.56 -16.46 -13.10
N LEU A 112 3.45 -16.74 -12.44
CA LEU A 112 2.51 -15.75 -11.92
C LEU A 112 2.59 -15.75 -10.39
N VAL A 113 3.01 -14.63 -9.84
CA VAL A 113 3.08 -14.37 -8.41
C VAL A 113 1.98 -13.38 -8.06
N ILE A 114 1.13 -13.72 -7.11
CA ILE A 114 0.03 -12.84 -6.68
C ILE A 114 0.16 -12.58 -5.20
N ASN A 115 0.24 -11.30 -4.83
CA ASN A 115 0.21 -10.84 -3.45
C ASN A 115 -1.24 -10.51 -3.06
N ILE A 116 -1.77 -11.21 -2.07
CA ILE A 116 -3.09 -10.95 -1.48
C ILE A 116 -2.90 -10.00 -0.30
N ASP A 117 -3.34 -8.73 -0.49
CA ASP A 117 -3.30 -7.66 0.49
C ASP A 117 -4.63 -7.54 1.22
N GLY A 118 -4.86 -8.41 2.16
CA GLY A 118 -6.08 -8.38 2.95
C GLY A 118 -7.35 -8.79 2.19
N LEU A 119 -8.46 -8.77 2.91
CA LEU A 119 -9.75 -9.27 2.44
C LEU A 119 -10.61 -8.11 1.91
N GLU A 120 -10.27 -7.60 0.72
CA GLU A 120 -10.93 -6.43 0.13
C GLU A 120 -12.46 -6.60 0.04
N HIS A 121 -12.94 -7.83 -0.23
CA HIS A 121 -14.36 -8.15 -0.30
C HIS A 121 -15.09 -8.03 1.06
N ARG A 122 -14.37 -7.96 2.20
CA ARG A 122 -14.97 -7.78 3.54
C ARG A 122 -15.16 -6.33 3.93
N ARG A 123 -14.60 -5.37 3.17
CA ARG A 123 -14.72 -3.94 3.49
C ARG A 123 -16.15 -3.44 3.33
N GLU A 124 -16.61 -2.65 4.29
CA GLU A 124 -17.99 -2.16 4.36
C GLU A 124 -18.38 -1.22 3.21
N LYS A 125 -17.41 -0.53 2.62
CA LYS A 125 -17.63 0.36 1.48
C LYS A 125 -18.20 -0.33 0.23
N TRP A 126 -18.11 -1.67 0.16
CA TRP A 126 -18.57 -2.41 -1.01
C TRP A 126 -19.97 -2.96 -0.84
N GLY A 127 -20.84 -2.70 -1.82
CA GLY A 127 -22.16 -3.34 -1.91
C GLY A 127 -22.06 -4.85 -2.21
N LYS A 128 -23.17 -5.56 -2.05
CA LYS A 128 -23.22 -7.05 -2.18
C LYS A 128 -22.65 -7.56 -3.50
N LEU A 129 -22.99 -6.92 -4.63
CA LEU A 129 -22.50 -7.32 -5.96
C LEU A 129 -20.99 -7.13 -6.08
N ALA A 130 -20.46 -5.98 -5.64
CA ALA A 130 -19.02 -5.70 -5.66
C ALA A 130 -18.25 -6.69 -4.77
N ARG A 131 -18.76 -7.02 -3.60
CA ARG A 131 -18.18 -8.06 -2.72
C ARG A 131 -18.13 -9.42 -3.39
N TRP A 132 -19.18 -9.80 -4.09
CA TRP A 132 -19.24 -11.05 -4.84
C TRP A 132 -18.19 -11.09 -5.96
N VAL A 133 -18.08 -10.01 -6.75
CA VAL A 133 -17.07 -9.87 -7.81
C VAL A 133 -15.66 -9.96 -7.24
N LEU A 134 -15.37 -9.22 -6.15
CA LEU A 134 -14.05 -9.22 -5.51
C LEU A 134 -13.69 -10.60 -4.94
N ARG A 135 -14.64 -11.29 -4.29
CA ARG A 135 -14.42 -12.63 -3.77
C ARG A 135 -14.17 -13.65 -4.89
N THR A 136 -14.91 -13.54 -6.00
CA THR A 136 -14.70 -14.39 -7.17
C THR A 136 -13.35 -14.15 -7.81
N SER A 137 -12.95 -12.88 -7.92
CA SER A 137 -11.64 -12.47 -8.44
C SER A 137 -10.50 -12.99 -7.58
N GLU A 138 -10.66 -12.96 -6.24
CA GLU A 138 -9.70 -13.52 -5.29
C GLU A 138 -9.57 -15.04 -5.43
N ALA A 139 -10.71 -15.77 -5.53
CA ALA A 139 -10.70 -17.21 -5.75
C ALA A 139 -9.98 -17.60 -7.07
N ILE A 140 -10.22 -16.83 -8.13
CA ILE A 140 -9.53 -17.00 -9.42
C ILE A 140 -8.05 -16.70 -9.25
N ALA A 141 -7.68 -15.63 -8.56
CA ALA A 141 -6.31 -15.28 -8.28
C ALA A 141 -5.54 -16.42 -7.61
N VAL A 142 -6.09 -16.95 -6.52
CA VAL A 142 -5.50 -18.08 -5.79
C VAL A 142 -5.37 -19.31 -6.68
N ARG A 143 -6.41 -19.64 -7.45
CA ARG A 143 -6.42 -20.83 -8.32
C ARG A 143 -5.36 -20.77 -9.40
N TYR A 144 -5.19 -19.62 -10.06
CA TYR A 144 -4.32 -19.46 -11.23
C TYR A 144 -2.90 -19.00 -10.90
N ALA A 145 -2.61 -18.53 -9.68
CA ALA A 145 -1.27 -18.20 -9.24
C ALA A 145 -0.37 -19.43 -9.17
N ASP A 146 0.88 -19.30 -9.61
CA ASP A 146 1.92 -20.29 -9.32
C ASP A 146 2.46 -20.12 -7.90
N VAL A 147 2.50 -18.87 -7.42
CA VAL A 147 2.85 -18.51 -6.05
C VAL A 147 1.84 -17.49 -5.53
N VAL A 148 1.23 -17.80 -4.41
CA VAL A 148 0.44 -16.85 -3.62
C VAL A 148 1.32 -16.30 -2.52
N VAL A 149 1.39 -14.98 -2.37
CA VAL A 149 2.10 -14.30 -1.30
C VAL A 149 1.07 -13.72 -0.34
N ALA A 150 1.29 -13.94 0.95
CA ALA A 150 0.55 -13.33 2.04
C ALA A 150 1.49 -12.44 2.86
N ASP A 151 1.06 -11.24 3.19
CA ASP A 151 1.83 -10.25 3.95
C ASP A 151 1.81 -10.51 5.47
N ASN A 152 0.85 -11.29 5.94
CA ASN A 152 0.73 -11.65 7.35
C ASN A 152 0.16 -13.06 7.55
N LYS A 153 0.32 -13.57 8.77
CA LYS A 153 -0.10 -14.92 9.13
C LYS A 153 -1.61 -15.12 8.98
N GLY A 154 -2.43 -14.13 9.30
CA GLY A 154 -3.88 -14.22 9.18
C GLY A 154 -4.34 -14.42 7.73
N ILE A 155 -3.72 -13.73 6.77
CA ILE A 155 -3.99 -13.93 5.33
C ILE A 155 -3.48 -15.29 4.87
N GLN A 156 -2.30 -15.73 5.33
CA GLN A 156 -1.77 -17.05 5.01
C GLN A 156 -2.75 -18.18 5.45
N ASP A 157 -3.22 -18.11 6.70
CA ASP A 157 -4.15 -19.08 7.25
C ASP A 157 -5.51 -19.03 6.52
N TYR A 158 -6.03 -17.84 6.24
CA TYR A 158 -7.25 -17.67 5.45
C TYR A 158 -7.15 -18.33 4.07
N VAL A 159 -6.04 -18.13 3.34
CA VAL A 159 -5.83 -18.76 2.02
C VAL A 159 -5.82 -20.27 2.14
N LYS A 160 -5.16 -20.81 3.17
CA LYS A 160 -5.13 -22.26 3.42
C LYS A 160 -6.49 -22.82 3.77
N GLU A 161 -7.21 -22.16 4.68
CA GLU A 161 -8.53 -22.62 5.15
C GLU A 161 -9.61 -22.49 4.08
N THR A 162 -9.59 -21.38 3.32
CA THR A 162 -10.66 -21.08 2.34
C THR A 162 -10.44 -21.77 1.01
N TYR A 163 -9.19 -21.88 0.55
CA TYR A 163 -8.85 -22.35 -0.80
C TYR A 163 -8.00 -23.62 -0.83
N GLY A 164 -7.57 -24.13 0.32
CA GLY A 164 -6.71 -25.32 0.43
C GLY A 164 -5.31 -25.13 -0.16
N LYS A 165 -4.89 -23.89 -0.46
CA LYS A 165 -3.61 -23.58 -1.10
C LYS A 165 -2.62 -22.98 -0.10
N ASP A 166 -1.36 -23.39 -0.20
CA ASP A 166 -0.30 -22.80 0.61
C ASP A 166 0.12 -21.44 0.02
N ALA A 167 0.23 -20.44 0.89
CA ALA A 167 0.76 -19.11 0.55
C ALA A 167 2.14 -18.90 1.18
N ALA A 168 3.05 -18.28 0.44
CA ALA A 168 4.33 -17.85 0.98
C ALA A 168 4.10 -16.65 1.90
N LEU A 169 4.50 -16.75 3.16
CA LEU A 169 4.45 -15.65 4.10
C LEU A 169 5.65 -14.73 3.87
N ILE A 170 5.40 -13.53 3.37
CA ILE A 170 6.40 -12.47 3.16
C ILE A 170 5.85 -11.20 3.79
N ALA A 171 6.15 -11.01 5.07
CA ALA A 171 5.72 -9.83 5.81
C ALA A 171 6.45 -8.57 5.33
N TYR A 172 5.75 -7.44 5.38
CA TYR A 172 6.38 -6.16 5.09
C TYR A 172 7.39 -5.80 6.17
N GLY A 173 8.60 -5.45 5.73
CA GLY A 173 9.66 -4.94 6.60
C GLY A 173 9.45 -3.46 6.95
N GLY A 174 9.96 -3.06 8.11
CA GLY A 174 9.99 -1.66 8.56
C GLY A 174 11.39 -1.05 8.59
N ASP A 175 12.40 -1.79 8.16
CA ASP A 175 13.81 -1.41 8.31
C ASP A 175 14.16 -0.13 7.54
N HIS A 176 13.50 0.10 6.41
CA HIS A 176 13.63 1.34 5.62
C HIS A 176 13.23 2.61 6.41
N ALA A 177 12.39 2.47 7.44
CA ALA A 177 11.99 3.57 8.31
C ALA A 177 12.93 3.75 9.53
N ILE A 178 13.82 2.79 9.78
CA ILE A 178 14.80 2.87 10.87
C ILE A 178 15.97 3.73 10.40
N ARG A 179 16.12 4.92 10.99
CA ARG A 179 17.22 5.82 10.69
C ARG A 179 17.91 6.29 11.97
N ASN A 180 19.24 6.33 11.94
CA ASN A 180 20.01 7.04 12.96
C ASN A 180 19.84 8.54 12.72
N ILE A 181 19.02 9.17 13.54
CA ILE A 181 18.69 10.59 13.44
C ILE A 181 19.55 11.34 14.45
N ASP A 182 20.19 12.40 13.97
CA ASP A 182 20.93 13.34 14.80
C ASP A 182 20.04 13.88 15.93
N GLU A 183 20.58 13.90 17.16
CA GLU A 183 19.85 14.30 18.36
C GLU A 183 19.32 15.74 18.27
N ALA A 184 20.05 16.65 17.63
CA ALA A 184 19.62 18.03 17.41
C ALA A 184 18.34 18.08 16.55
N LYS A 185 18.28 17.26 15.49
CA LYS A 185 17.09 17.15 14.64
C LYS A 185 15.92 16.47 15.35
N GLN A 186 16.17 15.50 16.25
CA GLN A 186 15.10 14.93 17.08
C GLN A 186 14.48 15.99 17.98
N LEU A 187 15.31 16.78 18.66
CA LEU A 187 14.83 17.86 19.53
C LEU A 187 14.03 18.93 18.77
N GLU A 188 14.42 19.25 17.54
CA GLU A 188 13.66 20.17 16.68
C GLU A 188 12.24 19.65 16.40
N VAL A 189 12.09 18.37 16.05
CA VAL A 189 10.78 17.75 15.79
C VAL A 189 9.94 17.70 17.05
N LEU A 190 10.51 17.30 18.18
CA LEU A 190 9.81 17.27 19.47
C LEU A 190 9.29 18.67 19.86
N LYS A 191 10.13 19.71 19.70
CA LYS A 191 9.72 21.11 19.94
C LYS A 191 8.62 21.54 18.99
N LYS A 192 8.72 21.20 17.71
CA LYS A 192 7.70 21.55 16.69
C LYS A 192 6.31 21.05 17.06
N TYR A 193 6.21 19.83 17.61
CA TYR A 193 4.92 19.24 17.99
C TYR A 193 4.60 19.43 19.48
N ASN A 194 5.43 20.17 20.21
CA ASN A 194 5.29 20.41 21.64
C ASN A 194 5.07 19.11 22.42
N VAL A 195 5.99 18.16 22.22
CA VAL A 195 5.98 16.83 22.87
C VAL A 195 7.35 16.53 23.47
N GLU A 196 7.35 15.69 24.49
CA GLU A 196 8.55 15.17 25.14
C GLU A 196 8.78 13.73 24.70
N ARG A 197 10.05 13.33 24.66
CA ARG A 197 10.44 11.97 24.32
C ARG A 197 9.83 10.96 25.30
N GLY A 198 9.17 9.92 24.77
CA GLY A 198 8.52 8.91 25.59
C GLY A 198 7.16 9.31 26.16
N ASN A 199 6.66 10.49 25.87
CA ASN A 199 5.42 11.01 26.46
C ASN A 199 4.37 11.43 25.42
N TYR A 200 4.31 10.72 24.29
CA TYR A 200 3.28 10.91 23.27
C TYR A 200 3.01 9.60 22.52
N ALA A 201 1.84 9.50 21.95
CA ALA A 201 1.48 8.48 20.96
C ALA A 201 1.53 9.07 19.56
N ILE A 202 1.85 8.24 18.57
CA ILE A 202 1.79 8.60 17.16
C ILE A 202 0.92 7.60 16.40
N THR A 203 0.07 8.12 15.52
CA THR A 203 -0.71 7.33 14.56
C THR A 203 -0.45 7.83 13.16
N VAL A 204 -0.13 6.92 12.24
CA VAL A 204 0.06 7.22 10.82
C VAL A 204 -0.80 6.25 10.02
N CYS A 205 -1.87 6.73 9.42
CA CYS A 205 -2.74 5.89 8.60
C CYS A 205 -3.55 6.70 7.58
N ARG A 206 -4.24 6.01 6.69
CA ARG A 206 -5.28 6.64 5.87
C ARG A 206 -6.47 7.01 6.77
N ILE A 207 -7.01 8.22 6.57
CA ILE A 207 -8.15 8.69 7.34
C ILE A 207 -9.43 8.12 6.75
N GLU A 208 -9.74 6.90 7.16
CA GLU A 208 -10.88 6.11 6.69
C GLU A 208 -11.61 5.47 7.88
N PRO A 209 -12.93 5.25 7.81
CA PRO A 209 -13.70 4.61 8.88
C PRO A 209 -13.14 3.26 9.33
N GLU A 210 -12.66 2.46 8.38
CA GLU A 210 -12.10 1.13 8.63
C GLU A 210 -10.83 1.17 9.52
N ASN A 211 -10.13 2.31 9.58
CA ASN A 211 -8.97 2.49 10.45
C ASN A 211 -9.32 3.00 11.84
N ASN A 212 -10.61 3.08 12.17
CA ASN A 212 -11.12 3.50 13.49
C ASN A 212 -10.56 4.85 13.99
N CYS A 213 -10.28 5.79 13.06
CA CYS A 213 -9.69 7.08 13.37
C CYS A 213 -10.53 7.85 14.39
N HIS A 214 -11.86 7.80 14.27
CA HIS A 214 -12.80 8.44 15.21
C HIS A 214 -12.67 7.89 16.63
N GLN A 215 -12.49 6.57 16.78
CA GLN A 215 -12.35 5.95 18.11
C GLN A 215 -11.02 6.35 18.76
N THR A 216 -9.93 6.37 17.95
CA THR A 216 -8.62 6.82 18.43
C THR A 216 -8.69 8.28 18.92
N LEU A 217 -9.25 9.17 18.11
CA LEU A 217 -9.39 10.59 18.47
C LEU A 217 -10.28 10.78 19.71
N GLU A 218 -11.39 10.07 19.79
CA GLU A 218 -12.29 10.14 20.93
C GLU A 218 -11.63 9.65 22.22
N ALA A 219 -10.88 8.55 22.17
CA ALA A 219 -10.16 8.02 23.32
C ALA A 219 -9.10 9.01 23.83
N PHE A 220 -8.31 9.61 22.94
CA PHE A 220 -7.31 10.59 23.31
C PHE A 220 -7.93 11.91 23.80
N ALA A 221 -9.04 12.36 23.22
CA ALA A 221 -9.74 13.55 23.69
C ALA A 221 -10.27 13.43 25.12
N LYS A 222 -10.52 12.20 25.59
CA LYS A 222 -10.95 11.89 26.97
C LYS A 222 -9.79 11.59 27.92
N SER A 223 -8.55 11.68 27.44
CA SER A 223 -7.33 11.37 28.21
C SER A 223 -6.43 12.60 28.35
N ASP A 224 -5.45 12.51 29.22
CA ASP A 224 -4.36 13.48 29.38
C ASP A 224 -3.16 13.19 28.46
N LYS A 225 -3.22 12.11 27.66
CA LYS A 225 -2.12 11.65 26.82
C LYS A 225 -2.05 12.44 25.52
N ARG A 226 -0.83 12.73 25.10
CA ARG A 226 -0.56 13.45 23.85
C ARG A 226 -0.64 12.53 22.64
N LEU A 227 -1.36 12.96 21.59
CA LEU A 227 -1.46 12.25 20.32
C LEU A 227 -0.96 13.14 19.16
N ILE A 228 -0.10 12.57 18.32
CA ILE A 228 0.21 13.10 17.00
C ILE A 228 -0.42 12.19 15.97
N PHE A 229 -1.41 12.70 15.21
CA PHE A 229 -2.12 11.90 14.23
C PHE A 229 -1.85 12.42 12.82
N ILE A 230 -1.09 11.64 12.03
CA ILE A 230 -0.65 11.98 10.68
C ILE A 230 -1.53 11.25 9.67
N GLY A 231 -2.12 11.98 8.72
CA GLY A 231 -2.93 11.41 7.67
C GLY A 231 -3.47 12.44 6.69
N ASN A 232 -4.06 11.97 5.57
CA ASN A 232 -4.69 12.84 4.59
C ASN A 232 -6.13 13.17 4.99
N TRP A 233 -6.29 14.22 5.78
CA TRP A 233 -7.56 14.66 6.34
C TRP A 233 -8.51 15.25 5.30
N GLU A 234 -7.98 15.79 4.20
CA GLU A 234 -8.76 16.44 3.14
C GLU A 234 -9.31 15.46 2.09
N HIS A 235 -8.91 14.17 2.16
CA HIS A 235 -9.25 13.17 1.16
C HIS A 235 -10.75 12.83 1.12
N SER A 236 -11.44 12.89 2.26
CA SER A 236 -12.85 12.51 2.39
C SER A 236 -13.63 13.44 3.32
N ASN A 237 -14.94 13.44 3.23
CA ASN A 237 -15.80 14.19 4.18
C ASN A 237 -15.59 13.71 5.61
N TYR A 238 -15.44 12.40 5.82
CA TYR A 238 -15.12 11.81 7.11
C TYR A 238 -13.84 12.42 7.72
N GLY A 239 -12.79 12.57 6.92
CA GLY A 239 -11.54 13.18 7.38
C GLY A 239 -11.72 14.64 7.77
N LYS A 240 -12.44 15.42 6.94
CA LYS A 240 -12.70 16.84 7.20
C LYS A 240 -13.51 17.06 8.48
N GLU A 241 -14.57 16.27 8.68
CA GLU A 241 -15.38 16.32 9.90
C GLU A 241 -14.57 16.02 11.16
N LEU A 242 -13.71 14.99 11.12
CA LEU A 242 -12.83 14.68 12.23
C LEU A 242 -11.80 15.79 12.48
N LYS A 243 -11.21 16.33 11.43
CA LYS A 243 -10.26 17.44 11.54
C LYS A 243 -10.91 18.67 12.19
N GLU A 244 -12.09 19.05 11.74
CA GLU A 244 -12.86 20.16 12.31
C GLU A 244 -13.18 19.93 13.80
N LYS A 245 -13.67 18.73 14.13
CA LYS A 245 -14.07 18.37 15.49
C LYS A 245 -12.92 18.33 16.49
N TYR A 246 -11.74 17.86 16.07
CA TYR A 246 -10.63 17.59 16.99
C TYR A 246 -9.43 18.55 16.91
N SER A 247 -9.40 19.48 15.95
CA SER A 247 -8.29 20.44 15.81
C SER A 247 -8.11 21.38 17.01
N SER A 248 -9.19 21.62 17.77
CA SER A 248 -9.16 22.46 18.96
C SER A 248 -8.83 21.70 20.25
N VAL A 249 -8.66 20.38 20.20
CA VAL A 249 -8.37 19.56 21.38
C VAL A 249 -6.89 19.68 21.74
N PRO A 250 -6.53 20.20 22.96
CA PRO A 250 -5.16 20.62 23.25
C PRO A 250 -4.11 19.52 23.20
N ASN A 251 -4.49 18.28 23.51
CA ASN A 251 -3.59 17.13 23.55
C ASN A 251 -3.56 16.34 22.24
N ILE A 252 -4.25 16.80 21.18
CA ILE A 252 -4.25 16.16 19.87
C ILE A 252 -3.62 17.09 18.83
N SER A 253 -2.59 16.60 18.13
CA SER A 253 -2.01 17.27 16.97
C SER A 253 -2.45 16.56 15.70
N ILE A 254 -3.28 17.22 14.91
CA ILE A 254 -3.70 16.77 13.58
C ILE A 254 -2.64 17.25 12.58
N VAL A 255 -2.01 16.32 11.86
CA VAL A 255 -0.89 16.59 10.97
C VAL A 255 -1.20 16.08 9.57
N ASP A 256 -0.93 16.89 8.56
CA ASP A 256 -1.07 16.49 7.17
C ASP A 256 -0.04 15.43 6.75
N PRO A 257 -0.25 14.71 5.63
CA PRO A 257 0.63 13.61 5.22
C PRO A 257 2.08 14.05 5.09
N VAL A 258 2.98 13.24 5.62
CA VAL A 258 4.42 13.44 5.53
C VAL A 258 4.99 12.31 4.70
N TYR A 259 5.46 12.61 3.49
CA TYR A 259 6.10 11.63 2.58
C TYR A 259 7.63 11.67 2.63
N ASP A 260 8.18 12.57 3.42
CA ASP A 260 9.61 12.66 3.66
C ASP A 260 10.01 11.59 4.71
N LEU A 261 10.72 10.56 4.25
CA LEU A 261 11.16 9.44 5.10
C LEU A 261 12.01 9.91 6.28
N ASP A 262 12.76 11.00 6.13
CA ASP A 262 13.51 11.57 7.24
C ASP A 262 12.60 12.17 8.31
N LYS A 263 11.44 12.66 7.96
CA LYS A 263 10.44 13.19 8.90
C LYS A 263 9.58 12.08 9.50
N ILE A 264 9.20 11.06 8.74
CA ILE A 264 8.43 9.90 9.24
C ILE A 264 9.29 9.06 10.17
N GLY A 265 10.51 8.73 9.76
CA GLY A 265 11.45 7.99 10.58
C GLY A 265 11.76 8.67 11.92
N ARG A 266 11.74 10.01 11.95
CA ARG A 266 11.91 10.82 13.18
C ARG A 266 10.74 10.69 14.14
N ALA A 267 9.53 10.53 13.62
CA ALA A 267 8.33 10.43 14.45
C ALA A 267 8.09 9.01 14.99
N SER A 268 8.47 7.96 14.23
CA SER A 268 8.16 6.57 14.57
C SER A 268 9.34 5.76 15.16
N CYS A 269 10.58 6.24 15.07
CA CYS A 269 11.78 5.44 15.24
C CYS A 269 12.24 5.10 16.66
N ARG A 270 11.47 5.36 17.72
CA ARG A 270 11.95 4.97 19.06
C ARG A 270 10.93 4.47 20.09
N GLU A 271 9.71 4.22 19.70
CA GLU A 271 8.77 3.59 20.64
C GLU A 271 8.13 2.35 20.04
N ARG A 272 8.83 1.22 20.20
CA ARG A 272 8.15 -0.07 20.22
C ARG A 272 7.46 -0.18 21.58
N VAL A 273 6.16 -0.11 21.57
CA VAL A 273 5.34 -0.69 22.63
C VAL A 273 5.12 -2.15 22.30
#